data_64befc148c91dc2350b92bb0a7f87e96
#
_entry.id   64befc148c91dc2350b92bb0a7f87e96
#
_cell.length_a   1.000
_cell.length_b   1.000
_cell.length_c   1.000
_cell.angle_alpha   90.00
_cell.angle_beta   90.00
_cell.angle_gamma   90.00
#
_symmetry.space_group_name_H-M   'P 1'
#
loop_
_entity.id
_entity.type
_entity.pdbx_description
1 polymer ?
#
loop_
_entity_poly.entity_id
_entity_poly.type
_entity_poly.pdbx_seq_one_letter_code
_entity_poly.pdbx_strand_id
1 'polypeptide(L)'
;MPTGGSTAEQAEPFFVTGFQRSGTTLLRMMLDSHPEVAIPLDTTGLWARAERRLGEFEPLEEEANRRRLVESLLTEERIRLWQVPLSVDEVISASSRPGYPGVIEGFHLAYARSKGKSRWGDKDPGNMVRLPSVLGWFPDARIVHIVRDGRDACLSLLKQPFGGDDLLRCAEQWREQVGWVRQIGKILGDGRYHELRYEDLVEDPEAALRPLARFLDLEWSPQMLEYHRRVEESVPEEKRHIWPLLDRPPQASARYRWKREMSNGERICFEKRAGRVLAEFGYETLPGGASGAYLTEAMLAAGRVRAAVAGRLPGR
;
A
#
# COMPACT_ATOMS: atom_id res chain seq x y z
N MET A 1 19.11 -21.61 -40.54
CA MET A 1 19.19 -21.51 -39.06
C MET A 1 18.27 -20.39 -38.61
N PRO A 2 17.06 -20.65 -38.08
CA PRO A 2 16.26 -19.60 -37.49
C PRO A 2 16.83 -19.29 -36.08
N THR A 3 17.28 -18.08 -35.91
CA THR A 3 17.65 -17.50 -34.60
C THR A 3 16.40 -17.44 -33.75
N GLY A 4 16.33 -18.31 -32.75
CA GLY A 4 15.31 -18.25 -31.73
C GLY A 4 15.41 -16.92 -30.97
N GLY A 5 14.45 -16.05 -31.23
CA GLY A 5 14.19 -14.89 -30.38
C GLY A 5 13.80 -15.43 -28.99
N SER A 6 14.68 -15.31 -28.03
CA SER A 6 14.34 -15.45 -26.62
C SER A 6 13.25 -14.43 -26.34
N THR A 7 12.02 -14.89 -26.16
CA THR A 7 10.99 -14.10 -25.48
C THR A 7 11.54 -13.85 -24.08
N ALA A 8 12.01 -12.62 -23.83
CA ALA A 8 12.41 -12.23 -22.49
C ALA A 8 11.22 -12.57 -21.57
N GLU A 9 11.44 -13.52 -20.67
CA GLU A 9 10.43 -13.97 -19.72
C GLU A 9 10.00 -12.71 -18.94
N GLN A 10 8.74 -12.35 -19.08
CA GLN A 10 8.23 -11.12 -18.52
C GLN A 10 8.28 -11.27 -17.01
N ALA A 11 9.07 -10.44 -16.34
CA ALA A 11 9.26 -10.54 -14.90
C ALA A 11 7.91 -10.44 -14.17
N GLU A 12 7.71 -11.34 -13.21
CA GLU A 12 6.47 -11.42 -12.44
C GLU A 12 6.15 -10.09 -11.72
N PRO A 13 4.87 -9.75 -11.60
CA PRO A 13 4.45 -8.53 -10.93
C PRO A 13 4.75 -8.55 -9.44
N PHE A 14 4.81 -7.36 -8.85
CA PHE A 14 4.88 -7.24 -7.41
C PHE A 14 3.79 -6.31 -6.86
N PHE A 15 3.36 -6.60 -5.64
CA PHE A 15 2.30 -5.87 -4.97
C PHE A 15 2.81 -5.24 -3.67
N VAL A 16 2.76 -3.92 -3.61
CA VAL A 16 3.09 -3.16 -2.40
C VAL A 16 1.83 -3.04 -1.54
N THR A 17 1.88 -3.56 -0.33
CA THR A 17 0.79 -3.49 0.62
C THR A 17 1.29 -3.07 2.01
N GLY A 18 0.38 -2.70 2.88
CA GLY A 18 0.64 -2.29 4.25
C GLY A 18 -0.57 -1.57 4.82
N PHE A 19 -0.68 -1.54 6.13
CA PHE A 19 -1.78 -0.83 6.76
C PHE A 19 -1.83 0.63 6.31
N GLN A 20 -3.03 1.18 6.18
CA GLN A 20 -3.19 2.58 5.78
C GLN A 20 -2.30 3.49 6.64
N ARG A 21 -1.72 4.53 6.03
CA ARG A 21 -0.79 5.47 6.67
C ARG A 21 0.56 4.87 7.11
N SER A 22 0.90 3.68 6.64
CA SER A 22 2.21 3.04 6.89
C SER A 22 3.31 3.43 5.91
N GLY A 23 3.07 4.41 5.02
CA GLY A 23 4.09 4.86 4.06
C GLY A 23 4.06 4.13 2.72
N THR A 24 2.98 3.39 2.40
CA THR A 24 2.83 2.70 1.11
C THR A 24 2.96 3.64 -0.10
N THR A 25 2.47 4.88 0.01
CA THR A 25 2.61 5.87 -1.08
C THR A 25 4.05 6.38 -1.20
N LEU A 26 4.76 6.59 -0.09
CA LEU A 26 6.18 6.95 -0.12
C LEU A 26 7.01 5.85 -0.82
N LEU A 27 6.82 4.60 -0.38
CA LEU A 27 7.51 3.46 -0.99
C LEU A 27 7.18 3.30 -2.48
N ARG A 28 5.90 3.49 -2.85
CA ARG A 28 5.44 3.53 -4.25
C ARG A 28 6.21 4.57 -5.04
N MET A 29 6.34 5.80 -4.53
CA MET A 29 7.05 6.89 -5.22
C MET A 29 8.53 6.55 -5.43
N MET A 30 9.18 5.97 -4.41
CA MET A 30 10.58 5.54 -4.50
C MET A 30 10.75 4.44 -5.56
N LEU A 31 9.91 3.41 -5.55
CA LEU A 31 9.95 2.32 -6.53
C LEU A 31 9.61 2.81 -7.94
N ASP A 32 8.57 3.65 -8.08
CA ASP A 32 8.20 4.23 -9.39
C ASP A 32 9.27 5.18 -9.95
N SER A 33 10.20 5.66 -9.13
CA SER A 33 11.35 6.45 -9.61
C SER A 33 12.46 5.58 -10.20
N HIS A 34 12.39 4.27 -10.05
CA HIS A 34 13.32 3.36 -10.72
C HIS A 34 13.11 3.38 -12.24
N PRO A 35 14.18 3.35 -13.07
CA PRO A 35 14.06 3.44 -14.54
C PRO A 35 13.17 2.39 -15.17
N GLU A 36 13.14 1.18 -14.61
CA GLU A 36 12.39 0.06 -15.18
C GLU A 36 11.00 -0.15 -14.60
N VAL A 37 10.70 0.41 -13.43
CA VAL A 37 9.48 0.11 -12.66
C VAL A 37 8.42 1.18 -12.82
N ALA A 38 7.20 0.77 -13.16
CA ALA A 38 6.01 1.62 -13.18
C ALA A 38 4.97 1.15 -12.17
N ILE A 39 4.52 2.05 -11.29
CA ILE A 39 3.45 1.80 -10.34
C ILE A 39 2.46 2.97 -10.42
N PRO A 40 1.22 2.75 -10.88
CA PRO A 40 0.21 3.81 -10.92
C PRO A 40 -0.06 4.42 -9.53
N LEU A 41 -0.51 5.65 -9.50
CA LEU A 41 -0.63 6.41 -8.25
C LEU A 41 -1.55 5.76 -7.23
N ASP A 42 -2.75 5.39 -7.63
CA ASP A 42 -3.78 4.94 -6.69
C ASP A 42 -4.71 3.92 -7.34
N THR A 43 -4.54 2.68 -6.94
CA THR A 43 -5.39 1.56 -7.34
C THR A 43 -6.34 1.12 -6.21
N THR A 44 -6.32 1.84 -5.07
CA THR A 44 -7.02 1.43 -3.84
C THR A 44 -8.48 1.05 -4.10
N GLY A 45 -8.77 -0.25 -3.94
CA GLY A 45 -10.07 -0.84 -4.14
C GLY A 45 -10.59 -0.85 -5.59
N LEU A 46 -9.81 -0.43 -6.59
CA LEU A 46 -10.20 -0.44 -8.01
C LEU A 46 -10.50 -1.86 -8.46
N TRP A 47 -9.53 -2.74 -8.35
CA TRP A 47 -9.66 -4.13 -8.78
C TRP A 47 -10.73 -4.90 -7.98
N ALA A 48 -10.85 -4.60 -6.67
CA ALA A 48 -11.91 -5.16 -5.83
C ALA A 48 -13.31 -4.77 -6.29
N ARG A 49 -13.50 -3.54 -6.73
CA ARG A 49 -14.81 -3.09 -7.25
C ARG A 49 -15.10 -3.71 -8.61
N ALA A 50 -14.11 -3.74 -9.49
CA ALA A 50 -14.25 -4.39 -10.79
C ALA A 50 -14.60 -5.87 -10.65
N GLU A 51 -13.91 -6.61 -9.76
CA GLU A 51 -14.19 -8.03 -9.51
C GLU A 51 -15.66 -8.29 -9.15
N ARG A 52 -16.28 -7.45 -8.33
CA ARG A 52 -17.69 -7.60 -7.95
C ARG A 52 -18.67 -7.41 -9.10
N ARG A 53 -18.22 -6.82 -10.20
CA ARG A 53 -19.03 -6.54 -11.40
C ARG A 53 -18.73 -7.48 -12.56
N LEU A 54 -17.85 -8.46 -12.39
CA LEU A 54 -17.44 -9.35 -13.50
C LEU A 54 -18.61 -10.06 -14.16
N GLY A 55 -19.65 -10.43 -13.39
CA GLY A 55 -20.87 -11.03 -13.96
C GLY A 55 -21.57 -10.20 -15.05
N GLU A 56 -21.31 -8.87 -15.14
CA GLU A 56 -21.84 -8.00 -16.19
C GLU A 56 -21.08 -8.19 -17.53
N PHE A 57 -19.91 -8.83 -17.49
CA PHE A 57 -18.95 -8.92 -18.58
C PHE A 57 -18.55 -10.36 -18.95
N GLU A 58 -19.06 -11.37 -18.25
CA GLU A 58 -18.74 -12.76 -18.51
C GLU A 58 -19.35 -13.25 -19.86
N PRO A 59 -18.74 -14.25 -20.53
CA PRO A 59 -17.45 -14.88 -20.20
C PRO A 59 -16.25 -14.02 -20.65
N LEU A 60 -15.24 -13.88 -19.77
CA LEU A 60 -14.04 -13.07 -20.06
C LEU A 60 -13.01 -13.77 -20.99
N GLU A 61 -13.26 -15.01 -21.39
CA GLU A 61 -12.53 -15.71 -22.46
C GLU A 61 -12.75 -15.01 -23.82
N GLU A 62 -13.91 -14.41 -24.01
CA GLU A 62 -14.25 -13.62 -25.19
C GLU A 62 -13.61 -12.25 -25.16
N GLU A 63 -12.86 -11.89 -26.18
CA GLU A 63 -12.21 -10.58 -26.28
C GLU A 63 -13.21 -9.43 -26.22
N ALA A 64 -14.38 -9.58 -26.88
CA ALA A 64 -15.41 -8.55 -26.88
C ALA A 64 -15.87 -8.18 -25.46
N ASN A 65 -16.00 -9.16 -24.57
CA ASN A 65 -16.39 -8.94 -23.20
C ASN A 65 -15.27 -8.30 -22.36
N ARG A 66 -14.00 -8.72 -22.58
CA ARG A 66 -12.86 -8.04 -21.98
C ARG A 66 -12.76 -6.58 -22.42
N ARG A 67 -13.01 -6.29 -23.71
CA ARG A 67 -13.03 -4.92 -24.23
C ARG A 67 -14.09 -4.07 -23.52
N ARG A 68 -15.31 -4.57 -23.37
CA ARG A 68 -16.38 -3.89 -22.61
C ARG A 68 -15.98 -3.60 -21.16
N LEU A 69 -15.34 -4.57 -20.50
CA LEU A 69 -14.82 -4.35 -19.13
C LEU A 69 -13.74 -3.25 -19.11
N VAL A 70 -12.78 -3.29 -20.05
CA VAL A 70 -11.73 -2.26 -20.17
C VAL A 70 -12.35 -0.88 -20.43
N GLU A 71 -13.31 -0.77 -21.34
CA GLU A 71 -14.06 0.48 -21.61
C GLU A 71 -14.69 1.04 -20.34
N SER A 72 -15.37 0.18 -19.55
CA SER A 72 -15.96 0.56 -18.28
C SER A 72 -14.91 1.05 -17.29
N LEU A 73 -13.76 0.37 -17.18
CA LEU A 73 -12.70 0.73 -16.26
C LEU A 73 -11.96 2.02 -16.65
N LEU A 74 -11.81 2.31 -17.93
CA LEU A 74 -11.23 3.58 -18.40
C LEU A 74 -12.03 4.81 -17.96
N THR A 75 -13.30 4.65 -17.60
CA THR A 75 -14.12 5.74 -17.05
C THR A 75 -13.94 5.95 -15.54
N GLU A 76 -13.26 5.02 -14.84
CA GLU A 76 -13.04 5.12 -13.38
C GLU A 76 -12.12 6.29 -13.03
N GLU A 77 -12.50 7.06 -12.00
CA GLU A 77 -11.69 8.20 -11.52
C GLU A 77 -10.25 7.79 -11.21
N ARG A 78 -10.05 6.60 -10.62
CA ARG A 78 -8.72 6.13 -10.26
C ARG A 78 -7.80 5.89 -11.45
N ILE A 79 -8.34 5.42 -12.59
CA ILE A 79 -7.58 5.30 -13.84
C ILE A 79 -7.22 6.68 -14.39
N ARG A 80 -8.14 7.65 -14.31
CA ARG A 80 -7.87 9.03 -14.74
C ARG A 80 -6.75 9.69 -13.92
N LEU A 81 -6.62 9.34 -12.64
CA LEU A 81 -5.53 9.84 -11.77
C LEU A 81 -4.14 9.37 -12.23
N TRP A 82 -4.04 8.39 -13.11
CA TRP A 82 -2.76 7.95 -13.68
C TRP A 82 -2.16 8.97 -14.67
N GLN A 83 -2.97 9.93 -15.12
CA GLN A 83 -2.56 11.03 -16.04
C GLN A 83 -1.94 10.52 -17.35
N VAL A 84 -2.40 9.37 -17.81
CA VAL A 84 -1.99 8.76 -19.06
C VAL A 84 -3.25 8.42 -19.86
N PRO A 85 -3.36 8.87 -21.12
CA PRO A 85 -4.46 8.48 -21.99
C PRO A 85 -4.22 7.03 -22.46
N LEU A 86 -4.91 6.09 -21.83
CA LEU A 86 -4.91 4.68 -22.24
C LEU A 86 -6.10 4.41 -23.16
N SER A 87 -5.89 3.63 -24.20
CA SER A 87 -6.95 3.12 -25.08
C SER A 87 -7.28 1.65 -24.78
N VAL A 88 -8.44 1.21 -25.22
CA VAL A 88 -8.86 -0.20 -25.10
C VAL A 88 -7.86 -1.12 -25.80
N ASP A 89 -7.41 -0.74 -27.00
CA ASP A 89 -6.50 -1.55 -27.80
C ASP A 89 -5.13 -1.70 -27.12
N GLU A 90 -4.60 -0.63 -26.53
CA GLU A 90 -3.34 -0.69 -25.77
C GLU A 90 -3.45 -1.60 -24.58
N VAL A 91 -4.55 -1.55 -23.82
CA VAL A 91 -4.76 -2.40 -22.65
C VAL A 91 -4.93 -3.87 -23.05
N ILE A 92 -5.78 -4.16 -24.06
CA ILE A 92 -6.04 -5.53 -24.50
C ILE A 92 -4.78 -6.17 -25.11
N SER A 93 -4.02 -5.43 -25.93
CA SER A 93 -2.80 -5.94 -26.55
C SER A 93 -1.60 -6.03 -25.62
N ALA A 94 -1.67 -5.41 -24.44
CA ALA A 94 -0.55 -5.38 -23.51
C ALA A 94 -0.33 -6.70 -22.79
N SER A 95 -1.38 -7.49 -22.52
CA SER A 95 -1.29 -8.77 -21.82
C SER A 95 -1.86 -9.91 -22.65
N SER A 96 -1.17 -11.05 -22.64
CA SER A 96 -1.66 -12.33 -23.19
C SER A 96 -2.33 -13.20 -22.12
N ARG A 97 -2.34 -12.80 -20.87
CA ARG A 97 -2.98 -13.54 -19.77
C ARG A 97 -4.50 -13.56 -19.96
N PRO A 98 -5.17 -14.71 -19.79
CA PRO A 98 -6.61 -14.81 -19.97
C PRO A 98 -7.40 -14.18 -18.81
N GLY A 99 -8.66 -13.87 -19.05
CA GLY A 99 -9.63 -13.49 -18.05
C GLY A 99 -9.33 -12.17 -17.33
N TYR A 100 -9.83 -12.05 -16.11
CA TYR A 100 -9.70 -10.84 -15.30
C TYR A 100 -8.24 -10.47 -14.94
N PRO A 101 -7.37 -11.41 -14.57
CA PRO A 101 -5.95 -11.10 -14.37
C PRO A 101 -5.29 -10.46 -15.59
N GLY A 102 -5.64 -10.87 -16.80
CA GLY A 102 -5.15 -10.28 -18.04
C GLY A 102 -5.59 -8.82 -18.22
N VAL A 103 -6.80 -8.47 -17.80
CA VAL A 103 -7.26 -7.08 -17.79
C VAL A 103 -6.45 -6.23 -16.81
N ILE A 104 -6.24 -6.72 -15.57
CA ILE A 104 -5.41 -6.03 -14.56
C ILE A 104 -4.00 -5.81 -15.09
N GLU A 105 -3.35 -6.88 -15.57
CA GLU A 105 -2.00 -6.83 -16.13
C GLU A 105 -1.93 -5.90 -17.35
N GLY A 106 -2.94 -5.96 -18.24
CA GLY A 106 -3.01 -5.10 -19.41
C GLY A 106 -2.98 -3.62 -19.09
N PHE A 107 -3.76 -3.18 -18.08
CA PHE A 107 -3.73 -1.79 -17.61
C PHE A 107 -2.35 -1.38 -17.11
N HIS A 108 -1.72 -2.21 -16.26
CA HIS A 108 -0.41 -1.91 -15.70
C HIS A 108 0.70 -1.91 -16.74
N LEU A 109 0.68 -2.85 -17.68
CA LEU A 109 1.65 -2.91 -18.76
C LEU A 109 1.49 -1.77 -19.77
N ALA A 110 0.26 -1.41 -20.14
CA ALA A 110 0.00 -0.26 -20.99
C ALA A 110 0.50 1.03 -20.31
N TYR A 111 0.24 1.18 -18.99
CA TYR A 111 0.80 2.28 -18.21
C TYR A 111 2.34 2.26 -18.18
N ALA A 112 2.96 1.11 -17.93
CA ALA A 112 4.41 0.99 -17.91
C ALA A 112 5.02 1.37 -19.27
N ARG A 113 4.48 0.88 -20.36
CA ARG A 113 4.91 1.21 -21.73
C ARG A 113 4.80 2.71 -22.01
N SER A 114 3.72 3.37 -21.58
CA SER A 114 3.54 4.81 -21.75
C SER A 114 4.61 5.64 -21.03
N LYS A 115 5.23 5.08 -19.98
CA LYS A 115 6.34 5.67 -19.22
C LYS A 115 7.71 5.21 -19.72
N GLY A 116 7.78 4.40 -20.79
CA GLY A 116 9.04 3.82 -21.28
C GLY A 116 9.65 2.78 -20.34
N LYS A 117 8.83 2.12 -19.51
CA LYS A 117 9.25 1.17 -18.48
C LYS A 117 8.80 -0.25 -18.83
N SER A 118 9.55 -1.24 -18.35
CA SER A 118 9.38 -2.65 -18.68
C SER A 118 8.71 -3.48 -17.60
N ARG A 119 8.70 -3.00 -16.35
CA ARG A 119 8.20 -3.74 -15.19
C ARG A 119 7.06 -2.97 -14.52
N TRP A 120 6.09 -3.71 -14.01
CA TRP A 120 4.98 -3.11 -13.31
C TRP A 120 4.81 -3.65 -11.89
N GLY A 121 4.29 -2.81 -11.04
CA GLY A 121 3.81 -3.17 -9.72
C GLY A 121 2.48 -2.50 -9.42
N ASP A 122 1.81 -2.97 -8.40
CA ASP A 122 0.59 -2.38 -7.88
C ASP A 122 0.76 -1.94 -6.43
N LYS A 123 0.11 -0.84 -6.04
CA LYS A 123 0.11 -0.39 -4.64
C LYS A 123 -1.32 -0.15 -4.15
N ASP A 124 -1.85 -1.10 -3.42
CA ASP A 124 -3.14 -0.96 -2.73
C ASP A 124 -3.02 -1.43 -1.26
N PRO A 125 -3.21 -0.53 -0.28
CA PRO A 125 -3.33 -0.93 1.13
C PRO A 125 -4.45 -1.95 1.36
N GLY A 126 -5.53 -1.90 0.56
CA GLY A 126 -6.63 -2.84 0.61
C GLY A 126 -6.26 -4.27 0.24
N ASN A 127 -5.12 -4.47 -0.44
CA ASN A 127 -4.63 -5.82 -0.76
C ASN A 127 -4.24 -6.62 0.49
N MET A 128 -4.04 -6.02 1.65
CA MET A 128 -3.77 -6.74 2.89
C MET A 128 -4.82 -7.83 3.19
N VAL A 129 -6.09 -7.49 3.03
CA VAL A 129 -7.19 -8.43 3.26
C VAL A 129 -7.55 -9.27 2.03
N ARG A 130 -6.95 -8.97 0.89
CA ARG A 130 -7.25 -9.57 -0.42
C ARG A 130 -6.07 -10.36 -1.00
N LEU A 131 -4.99 -10.55 -0.25
CA LEU A 131 -3.83 -11.30 -0.73
C LEU A 131 -4.19 -12.67 -1.33
N PRO A 132 -5.15 -13.46 -0.80
CA PRO A 132 -5.56 -14.71 -1.44
C PRO A 132 -6.09 -14.50 -2.87
N SER A 133 -6.89 -13.45 -3.12
CA SER A 133 -7.36 -13.14 -4.49
C SER A 133 -6.21 -12.71 -5.39
N VAL A 134 -5.33 -11.82 -4.90
CA VAL A 134 -4.15 -11.35 -5.63
C VAL A 134 -3.24 -12.52 -6.03
N LEU A 135 -2.96 -13.42 -5.09
CA LEU A 135 -2.15 -14.62 -5.33
C LEU A 135 -2.86 -15.67 -6.19
N GLY A 136 -4.20 -15.69 -6.17
CA GLY A 136 -4.98 -16.50 -7.11
C GLY A 136 -4.90 -15.98 -8.55
N TRP A 137 -4.84 -14.67 -8.73
CA TRP A 137 -4.68 -14.04 -10.05
C TRP A 137 -3.24 -14.10 -10.57
N PHE A 138 -2.27 -13.93 -9.66
CA PHE A 138 -0.84 -13.88 -9.95
C PHE A 138 -0.08 -14.82 -8.99
N PRO A 139 -0.10 -16.14 -9.27
CA PRO A 139 0.47 -17.15 -8.35
C PRO A 139 1.94 -16.92 -8.01
N ASP A 140 2.71 -16.35 -8.93
CA ASP A 140 4.15 -16.10 -8.78
C ASP A 140 4.48 -14.66 -8.36
N ALA A 141 3.47 -13.85 -8.08
CA ALA A 141 3.65 -12.47 -7.65
C ALA A 141 4.52 -12.35 -6.38
N ARG A 142 5.30 -11.29 -6.32
CA ARG A 142 6.07 -10.91 -5.13
C ARG A 142 5.29 -9.90 -4.29
N ILE A 143 5.30 -10.11 -2.99
CA ILE A 143 4.59 -9.24 -2.03
C ILE A 143 5.62 -8.41 -1.27
N VAL A 144 5.45 -7.09 -1.34
CA VAL A 144 6.22 -6.11 -0.57
C VAL A 144 5.34 -5.55 0.54
N HIS A 145 5.64 -5.88 1.78
CA HIS A 145 4.87 -5.48 2.94
C HIS A 145 5.60 -4.38 3.72
N ILE A 146 5.10 -3.16 3.68
CA ILE A 146 5.60 -2.09 4.52
C ILE A 146 4.81 -2.00 5.82
N VAL A 147 5.52 -2.10 6.94
CA VAL A 147 4.95 -2.05 8.29
C VAL A 147 5.40 -0.76 8.97
N ARG A 148 4.48 -0.10 9.65
CA ARG A 148 4.74 1.05 10.51
C ARG A 148 4.22 0.77 11.90
N ASP A 149 4.84 1.38 12.92
CA ASP A 149 4.31 1.36 14.29
C ASP A 149 2.81 1.67 14.28
N GLY A 150 2.02 0.70 14.75
CA GLY A 150 0.57 0.78 14.70
C GLY A 150 0.01 2.01 15.40
N ARG A 151 0.69 2.48 16.46
CA ARG A 151 0.31 3.68 17.21
C ARG A 151 0.41 4.92 16.32
N ASP A 152 1.51 5.05 15.56
CA ASP A 152 1.71 6.15 14.61
C ASP A 152 0.77 6.05 13.40
N ALA A 153 0.57 4.85 12.88
CA ALA A 153 -0.31 4.61 11.74
C ALA A 153 -1.77 4.96 12.10
N CYS A 154 -2.26 4.49 13.25
CA CYS A 154 -3.61 4.77 13.74
C CYS A 154 -3.82 6.25 14.06
N LEU A 155 -2.90 6.90 14.78
CA LEU A 155 -2.98 8.35 15.01
C LEU A 155 -3.01 9.16 13.71
N SER A 156 -2.26 8.71 12.70
CA SER A 156 -2.29 9.35 11.38
C SER A 156 -3.59 9.08 10.62
N LEU A 157 -4.16 7.88 10.77
CA LEU A 157 -5.40 7.50 10.10
C LEU A 157 -6.59 8.26 10.67
N LEU A 158 -6.70 8.35 11.98
CA LEU A 158 -7.80 9.07 12.68
C LEU A 158 -7.85 10.57 12.37
N LYS A 159 -6.75 11.15 11.87
CA LYS A 159 -6.72 12.54 11.38
C LYS A 159 -7.28 12.71 9.95
N GLN A 160 -7.59 11.59 9.27
CA GLN A 160 -8.16 11.64 7.92
C GLN A 160 -9.69 11.64 7.96
N PRO A 161 -10.39 12.28 7.02
CA PRO A 161 -11.85 12.26 6.97
C PRO A 161 -12.46 10.85 6.90
N PHE A 162 -11.71 9.88 6.40
CA PHE A 162 -12.12 8.48 6.26
C PHE A 162 -11.59 7.56 7.37
N GLY A 163 -10.86 8.09 8.36
CA GLY A 163 -10.13 7.31 9.36
C GLY A 163 -10.95 6.82 10.54
N GLY A 164 -12.19 7.32 10.68
CA GLY A 164 -13.02 7.07 11.87
C GLY A 164 -12.51 7.83 13.10
N ASP A 165 -13.02 7.47 14.28
CA ASP A 165 -12.77 8.14 15.55
C ASP A 165 -12.39 7.20 16.70
N ASP A 166 -12.29 5.89 16.45
CA ASP A 166 -12.03 4.89 17.48
C ASP A 166 -10.60 4.31 17.34
N LEU A 167 -9.71 4.77 18.22
CA LEU A 167 -8.32 4.33 18.30
C LEU A 167 -8.20 2.83 18.58
N LEU A 168 -9.09 2.27 19.38
CA LEU A 168 -8.99 0.86 19.79
C LEU A 168 -9.42 -0.07 18.67
N ARG A 169 -10.45 0.31 17.94
CA ARG A 169 -10.86 -0.38 16.72
C ARG A 169 -9.75 -0.31 15.66
N CYS A 170 -9.11 0.86 15.52
CA CYS A 170 -7.96 1.00 14.63
C CYS A 170 -6.80 0.07 15.04
N ALA A 171 -6.51 -0.04 16.36
CA ALA A 171 -5.49 -0.94 16.88
C ALA A 171 -5.79 -2.42 16.55
N GLU A 172 -7.04 -2.84 16.70
CA GLU A 172 -7.49 -4.19 16.34
C GLU A 172 -7.33 -4.46 14.85
N GLN A 173 -7.78 -3.54 14.01
CA GLN A 173 -7.64 -3.65 12.56
C GLN A 173 -6.17 -3.71 12.13
N TRP A 174 -5.31 -2.86 12.71
CA TRP A 174 -3.88 -2.88 12.45
C TRP A 174 -3.28 -4.24 12.83
N ARG A 175 -3.53 -4.72 14.05
CA ARG A 175 -3.06 -6.01 14.54
C ARG A 175 -3.47 -7.15 13.61
N GLU A 176 -4.75 -7.20 13.23
CA GLU A 176 -5.31 -8.28 12.43
C GLU A 176 -4.73 -8.27 11.02
N GLN A 177 -4.75 -7.11 10.36
CA GLN A 177 -4.29 -7.00 8.97
C GLN A 177 -2.79 -7.22 8.85
N VAL A 178 -1.98 -6.56 9.70
CA VAL A 178 -0.51 -6.69 9.65
C VAL A 178 -0.09 -8.11 10.05
N GLY A 179 -0.70 -8.68 11.08
CA GLY A 179 -0.45 -10.06 11.49
C GLY A 179 -0.85 -11.07 10.41
N TRP A 180 -1.98 -10.85 9.74
CA TRP A 180 -2.45 -11.70 8.64
C TRP A 180 -1.47 -11.71 7.45
N VAL A 181 -1.05 -10.54 6.98
CA VAL A 181 -0.08 -10.43 5.88
C VAL A 181 1.23 -11.13 6.22
N ARG A 182 1.72 -10.97 7.46
CA ARG A 182 2.93 -11.64 7.91
C ARG A 182 2.79 -13.17 7.94
N GLN A 183 1.62 -13.69 8.30
CA GLN A 183 1.38 -15.15 8.23
C GLN A 183 1.41 -15.66 6.79
N ILE A 184 0.79 -14.94 5.85
CA ILE A 184 0.90 -15.27 4.42
C ILE A 184 2.35 -15.19 3.97
N GLY A 185 3.09 -14.15 4.39
CA GLY A 185 4.50 -14.00 4.07
C GLY A 185 5.36 -15.19 4.50
N LYS A 186 5.11 -15.75 5.69
CA LYS A 186 5.79 -16.98 6.16
C LYS A 186 5.51 -18.19 5.26
N ILE A 187 4.32 -18.28 4.67
CA ILE A 187 3.97 -19.35 3.73
C ILE A 187 4.66 -19.13 2.38
N LEU A 188 4.73 -17.90 1.91
CA LEU A 188 5.36 -17.53 0.64
C LEU A 188 6.89 -17.68 0.67
N GLY A 189 7.51 -17.47 1.84
CA GLY A 189 8.96 -17.48 2.01
C GLY A 189 9.69 -16.29 1.41
N ASP A 190 11.00 -16.23 1.63
CA ASP A 190 11.86 -15.08 1.30
C ASP A 190 11.97 -14.79 -0.20
N GLY A 191 11.67 -15.76 -1.06
CA GLY A 191 11.67 -15.57 -2.51
C GLY A 191 10.47 -14.78 -3.03
N ARG A 192 9.38 -14.74 -2.28
CA ARG A 192 8.11 -14.12 -2.71
C ARG A 192 7.53 -13.10 -1.73
N TYR A 193 8.14 -12.94 -0.56
CA TYR A 193 7.71 -11.97 0.44
C TYR A 193 8.90 -11.19 0.98
N HIS A 194 8.78 -9.86 0.93
CA HIS A 194 9.74 -8.94 1.53
C HIS A 194 9.02 -7.99 2.49
N GLU A 195 9.51 -7.92 3.72
CA GLU A 195 8.98 -7.05 4.76
C GLU A 195 9.98 -5.97 5.09
N LEU A 196 9.52 -4.72 5.16
CA LEU A 196 10.34 -3.59 5.59
C LEU A 196 9.58 -2.69 6.54
N ARG A 197 10.31 -2.04 7.45
CA ARG A 197 9.72 -1.07 8.38
C ARG A 197 9.76 0.33 7.79
N TYR A 198 8.67 1.06 7.95
CA TYR A 198 8.60 2.47 7.57
C TYR A 198 9.69 3.30 8.26
N GLU A 199 9.96 3.01 9.52
CA GLU A 199 10.95 3.69 10.34
C GLU A 199 12.36 3.57 9.76
N ASP A 200 12.72 2.38 9.29
CA ASP A 200 14.03 2.12 8.65
C ASP A 200 14.10 2.82 7.28
N LEU A 201 12.99 2.77 6.51
CA LEU A 201 12.90 3.45 5.21
C LEU A 201 13.10 4.97 5.31
N VAL A 202 12.64 5.61 6.37
CA VAL A 202 12.79 7.07 6.53
C VAL A 202 14.07 7.47 7.27
N GLU A 203 14.71 6.54 7.97
CA GLU A 203 15.99 6.75 8.65
C GLU A 203 17.17 6.63 7.70
N ASP A 204 17.24 5.51 6.98
CA ASP A 204 18.24 5.23 5.95
C ASP A 204 17.55 4.61 4.73
N PRO A 205 17.02 5.45 3.82
CA PRO A 205 16.30 4.97 2.64
C PRO A 205 17.13 4.06 1.75
N GLU A 206 18.43 4.33 1.60
CA GLU A 206 19.30 3.52 0.76
C GLU A 206 19.51 2.14 1.35
N ALA A 207 19.81 2.04 2.64
CA ALA A 207 19.97 0.76 3.33
C ALA A 207 18.68 -0.07 3.29
N ALA A 208 17.50 0.56 3.39
CA ALA A 208 16.21 -0.11 3.31
C ALA A 208 15.85 -0.56 1.87
N LEU A 209 16.17 0.25 0.86
CA LEU A 209 15.77 -0.03 -0.53
C LEU A 209 16.73 -0.99 -1.28
N ARG A 210 18.02 -1.06 -0.92
CA ARG A 210 18.94 -1.99 -1.60
C ARG A 210 18.55 -3.47 -1.46
N PRO A 211 18.16 -3.98 -0.27
CA PRO A 211 17.63 -5.34 -0.15
C PRO A 211 16.33 -5.54 -0.94
N LEU A 212 15.45 -4.53 -0.94
CA LEU A 212 14.18 -4.58 -1.70
C LEU A 212 14.44 -4.61 -3.21
N ALA A 213 15.38 -3.83 -3.73
CA ALA A 213 15.75 -3.86 -5.15
C ALA A 213 16.24 -5.27 -5.55
N ARG A 214 17.15 -5.87 -4.75
CA ARG A 214 17.58 -7.26 -4.98
C ARG A 214 16.44 -8.27 -4.94
N PHE A 215 15.52 -8.13 -3.96
CA PHE A 215 14.34 -8.98 -3.87
C PHE A 215 13.44 -8.88 -5.11
N LEU A 216 13.40 -7.72 -5.74
CA LEU A 216 12.63 -7.48 -6.96
C LEU A 216 13.42 -7.76 -8.25
N ASP A 217 14.64 -8.29 -8.17
CA ASP A 217 15.56 -8.46 -9.30
C ASP A 217 15.78 -7.16 -10.09
N LEU A 218 15.97 -6.06 -9.37
CA LEU A 218 16.25 -4.74 -9.91
C LEU A 218 17.70 -4.36 -9.63
N GLU A 219 18.37 -3.79 -10.61
CA GLU A 219 19.63 -3.12 -10.40
C GLU A 219 19.41 -1.88 -9.51
N TRP A 220 20.34 -1.60 -8.64
CA TRP A 220 20.23 -0.43 -7.78
C TRP A 220 20.22 0.87 -8.59
N SER A 221 19.23 1.71 -8.37
CA SER A 221 19.16 3.04 -8.97
C SER A 221 19.03 4.14 -7.91
N PRO A 222 19.96 5.11 -7.85
CA PRO A 222 19.87 6.23 -6.92
C PRO A 222 18.65 7.15 -7.19
N GLN A 223 18.03 7.07 -8.37
CA GLN A 223 16.79 7.80 -8.68
C GLN A 223 15.66 7.46 -7.71
N MET A 224 15.67 6.28 -7.10
CA MET A 224 14.70 5.89 -6.06
C MET A 224 14.76 6.83 -4.85
N LEU A 225 15.90 7.43 -4.55
CA LEU A 225 16.07 8.42 -3.47
C LEU A 225 15.62 9.82 -3.88
N GLU A 226 15.55 10.10 -5.18
CA GLU A 226 15.19 11.39 -5.74
C GLU A 226 13.69 11.52 -6.08
N TYR A 227 12.86 10.59 -5.61
CA TYR A 227 11.41 10.53 -5.89
C TYR A 227 10.68 11.87 -5.67
N HIS A 228 11.13 12.66 -4.70
CA HIS A 228 10.53 13.95 -4.35
C HIS A 228 10.63 15.01 -5.47
N ARG A 229 11.59 14.85 -6.41
CA ARG A 229 11.73 15.70 -7.59
C ARG A 229 10.70 15.40 -8.68
N ARG A 230 10.00 14.24 -8.57
CA ARG A 230 9.04 13.74 -9.56
C ARG A 230 7.59 13.78 -9.08
N VAL A 231 7.31 14.44 -7.96
CA VAL A 231 5.97 14.51 -7.38
C VAL A 231 4.98 15.16 -8.33
N GLU A 232 5.40 16.22 -9.04
CA GLU A 232 4.54 16.92 -10.00
C GLU A 232 4.10 16.05 -11.18
N GLU A 233 4.96 15.14 -11.62
CA GLU A 233 4.69 14.19 -12.70
C GLU A 233 3.86 12.99 -12.28
N SER A 234 3.86 12.67 -10.97
CA SER A 234 3.34 11.41 -10.42
C SER A 234 2.10 11.59 -9.56
N VAL A 235 1.81 12.81 -9.09
CA VAL A 235 0.70 13.11 -8.18
C VAL A 235 -0.07 14.32 -8.70
N PRO A 236 -1.34 14.17 -9.11
CA PRO A 236 -2.20 15.28 -9.51
C PRO A 236 -2.25 16.36 -8.42
N GLU A 237 -2.30 17.62 -8.83
CA GLU A 237 -2.26 18.77 -7.92
C GLU A 237 -3.35 18.69 -6.86
N GLU A 238 -4.56 18.34 -7.25
CA GLU A 238 -5.72 18.21 -6.37
C GLU A 238 -5.58 17.12 -5.30
N LYS A 239 -4.65 16.17 -5.47
CA LYS A 239 -4.38 15.08 -4.51
C LYS A 239 -3.14 15.32 -3.63
N ARG A 240 -2.31 16.33 -3.91
CA ARG A 240 -1.04 16.58 -3.18
C ARG A 240 -1.27 16.87 -1.70
N HIS A 241 -2.40 17.48 -1.36
CA HIS A 241 -2.78 17.77 0.03
C HIS A 241 -2.92 16.52 0.90
N ILE A 242 -3.16 15.34 0.30
CA ILE A 242 -3.26 14.06 1.02
C ILE A 242 -1.88 13.58 1.50
N TRP A 243 -0.82 13.97 0.77
CA TRP A 243 0.56 13.56 1.04
C TRP A 243 1.53 14.75 1.04
N PRO A 244 1.39 15.71 1.97
CA PRO A 244 2.12 16.97 1.94
C PRO A 244 3.63 16.85 2.17
N LEU A 245 4.15 15.64 2.44
CA LEU A 245 5.57 15.40 2.68
C LEU A 245 6.26 14.67 1.51
N LEU A 246 5.56 14.39 0.41
CA LEU A 246 6.18 13.70 -0.74
C LEU A 246 7.11 14.59 -1.56
N ASP A 247 6.98 15.90 -1.43
CA ASP A 247 7.78 16.93 -2.15
C ASP A 247 9.18 17.13 -1.58
N ARG A 248 9.57 16.34 -0.60
CA ARG A 248 10.86 16.44 0.11
C ARG A 248 11.42 15.08 0.48
N PRO A 249 12.73 14.97 0.76
CA PRO A 249 13.33 13.73 1.25
C PRO A 249 12.62 13.21 2.52
N PRO A 250 12.69 11.91 2.79
CA PRO A 250 12.08 11.33 3.97
C PRO A 250 12.57 12.00 5.25
N GLN A 251 11.67 12.19 6.21
CA GLN A 251 12.00 12.85 7.47
C GLN A 251 11.91 11.88 8.62
N ALA A 252 13.03 11.60 9.28
CA ALA A 252 13.09 10.77 10.48
C ALA A 252 12.19 11.28 11.63
N SER A 253 11.91 12.59 11.68
CA SER A 253 10.98 13.21 12.64
C SER A 253 9.53 12.72 12.53
N ALA A 254 9.17 12.05 11.43
CA ALA A 254 7.85 11.44 11.25
C ALA A 254 7.67 10.14 12.05
N ARG A 255 8.75 9.61 12.67
CA ARG A 255 8.73 8.38 13.48
C ARG A 255 8.34 8.65 14.92
N TYR A 256 7.71 7.67 15.54
CA TYR A 256 7.43 7.62 16.98
C TYR A 256 6.71 8.87 17.52
N ARG A 257 5.85 9.47 16.70
CA ARG A 257 5.04 10.64 17.11
C ARG A 257 4.10 10.30 18.24
N TRP A 258 3.69 9.04 18.33
CA TRP A 258 2.86 8.52 19.39
C TRP A 258 3.42 8.80 20.79
N LYS A 259 4.77 8.86 20.94
CA LYS A 259 5.41 9.18 22.23
C LYS A 259 5.03 10.57 22.78
N ARG A 260 4.62 11.48 21.90
CA ARG A 260 4.22 12.85 22.23
C ARG A 260 2.73 13.08 22.10
N GLU A 261 2.06 12.36 21.20
CA GLU A 261 0.67 12.61 20.83
C GLU A 261 -0.31 11.68 21.55
N MET A 262 0.15 10.53 22.05
CA MET A 262 -0.68 9.54 22.73
C MET A 262 -0.53 9.68 24.26
N SER A 263 -1.64 9.72 24.97
CA SER A 263 -1.63 9.65 26.43
C SER A 263 -1.21 8.25 26.91
N ASN A 264 -0.73 8.14 28.16
CA ASN A 264 -0.38 6.86 28.76
C ASN A 264 -1.58 5.88 28.78
N GLY A 265 -2.80 6.38 28.99
CA GLY A 265 -4.00 5.55 28.97
C GLY A 265 -4.29 4.99 27.58
N GLU A 266 -4.19 5.81 26.55
CA GLU A 266 -4.35 5.37 25.15
C GLU A 266 -3.27 4.36 24.75
N ARG A 267 -2.01 4.61 25.15
CA ARG A 267 -0.90 3.67 24.93
C ARG A 267 -1.18 2.32 25.55
N ILE A 268 -1.55 2.28 26.84
CA ILE A 268 -1.88 1.03 27.55
C ILE A 268 -3.01 0.29 26.83
N CYS A 269 -4.06 1.01 26.45
CA CYS A 269 -5.22 0.40 25.79
C CYS A 269 -4.90 -0.12 24.39
N PHE A 270 -4.08 0.60 23.64
CA PHE A 270 -3.57 0.18 22.33
C PHE A 270 -2.72 -1.10 22.47
N GLU A 271 -1.75 -1.07 23.37
CA GLU A 271 -0.81 -2.19 23.58
C GLU A 271 -1.48 -3.46 24.14
N LYS A 272 -2.58 -3.32 24.89
CA LYS A 272 -3.42 -4.47 25.26
C LYS A 272 -3.98 -5.22 24.04
N ARG A 273 -4.28 -4.51 22.96
CA ARG A 273 -4.86 -5.10 21.74
C ARG A 273 -3.81 -5.52 20.74
N ALA A 274 -2.75 -4.73 20.58
CA ALA A 274 -1.78 -4.87 19.51
C ALA A 274 -0.34 -5.11 19.99
N GLY A 275 -0.09 -5.09 21.30
CA GLY A 275 1.27 -5.13 21.88
C GLY A 275 2.08 -6.34 21.47
N ARG A 276 1.46 -7.53 21.36
CA ARG A 276 2.16 -8.72 20.88
C ARG A 276 2.66 -8.54 19.45
N VAL A 277 1.81 -8.04 18.55
CA VAL A 277 2.19 -7.82 17.15
C VAL A 277 3.20 -6.68 17.03
N LEU A 278 3.06 -5.60 17.82
CA LEU A 278 4.10 -4.56 17.91
C LEU A 278 5.47 -5.15 18.26
N ALA A 279 5.53 -6.00 19.31
CA ALA A 279 6.77 -6.65 19.74
C ALA A 279 7.34 -7.60 18.67
N GLU A 280 6.49 -8.34 17.96
CA GLU A 280 6.91 -9.21 16.87
C GLU A 280 7.58 -8.44 15.71
N PHE A 281 7.28 -7.15 15.56
CA PHE A 281 7.93 -6.24 14.59
C PHE A 281 9.06 -5.40 15.22
N GLY A 282 9.46 -5.71 16.46
CA GLY A 282 10.56 -5.03 17.15
C GLY A 282 10.23 -3.62 17.63
N TYR A 283 8.94 -3.27 17.75
CA TYR A 283 8.56 -2.00 18.37
C TYR A 283 8.58 -2.08 19.89
N GLU A 284 9.00 -0.98 20.51
CA GLU A 284 8.99 -0.83 21.98
C GLU A 284 7.57 -1.01 22.53
N THR A 285 7.41 -1.82 23.56
CA THR A 285 6.16 -2.03 24.27
C THR A 285 6.36 -1.89 25.78
N LEU A 286 5.27 -1.68 26.53
CA LEU A 286 5.31 -1.65 27.98
C LEU A 286 5.72 -3.03 28.54
N PRO A 287 6.52 -3.07 29.62
CA PRO A 287 6.89 -4.31 30.29
C PRO A 287 5.65 -5.10 30.74
N GLY A 288 5.63 -6.40 30.42
CA GLY A 288 4.57 -7.30 30.86
C GLY A 288 3.31 -7.34 30.00
N GLY A 289 3.33 -6.74 28.80
CA GLY A 289 2.22 -6.86 27.83
C GLY A 289 0.86 -6.80 28.52
N ALA A 290 0.43 -5.65 29.02
CA ALA A 290 -0.94 -5.38 29.45
C ALA A 290 -1.53 -6.20 30.63
N SER A 291 -0.74 -6.71 31.57
CA SER A 291 -1.29 -7.31 32.79
C SER A 291 -1.87 -6.31 33.81
N GLY A 292 -1.80 -5.01 33.55
CA GLY A 292 -2.33 -3.93 34.40
C GLY A 292 -3.78 -3.53 34.09
N ALA A 293 -4.69 -4.47 33.89
CA ALA A 293 -5.95 -4.29 33.16
C ALA A 293 -7.12 -3.57 33.87
N TYR A 294 -7.05 -3.26 35.14
CA TYR A 294 -8.25 -2.86 35.90
C TYR A 294 -8.52 -1.36 36.06
N LEU A 295 -7.63 -0.47 35.59
CA LEU A 295 -7.81 0.99 35.71
C LEU A 295 -8.39 1.68 34.46
N THR A 296 -8.70 0.95 33.41
CA THR A 296 -8.75 1.52 32.06
C THR A 296 -10.12 1.80 31.45
N GLU A 297 -11.20 1.17 31.90
CA GLU A 297 -12.54 1.51 31.35
C GLU A 297 -13.01 2.90 31.82
N ALA A 298 -12.70 3.25 33.06
CA ALA A 298 -13.01 4.59 33.58
C ALA A 298 -12.18 5.69 32.91
N MET A 299 -10.90 5.41 32.55
CA MET A 299 -10.04 6.38 31.85
C MET A 299 -10.41 6.54 30.37
N LEU A 300 -10.94 5.48 29.73
CA LEU A 300 -11.47 5.55 28.36
C LEU A 300 -12.77 6.35 28.28
N ALA A 301 -13.64 6.22 29.27
CA ALA A 301 -14.82 7.04 29.40
C ALA A 301 -14.46 8.52 29.55
N ALA A 302 -13.43 8.84 30.31
CA ALA A 302 -12.92 10.22 30.48
C ALA A 302 -12.30 10.78 29.18
N GLY A 303 -11.62 9.94 28.37
CA GLY A 303 -11.07 10.32 27.06
C GLY A 303 -12.15 10.62 26.02
N ARG A 304 -13.21 9.80 25.98
CA ARG A 304 -14.38 10.03 25.12
C ARG A 304 -15.13 11.32 25.48
N VAL A 305 -15.26 11.63 26.76
CA VAL A 305 -15.87 12.87 27.24
C VAL A 305 -15.01 14.09 26.85
N ARG A 306 -13.67 14.01 26.92
CA ARG A 306 -12.79 15.11 26.48
C ARG A 306 -12.86 15.33 24.96
N ALA A 307 -12.88 14.28 24.15
CA ALA A 307 -13.02 14.40 22.69
C ALA A 307 -14.37 15.01 22.31
N ALA A 308 -15.46 14.59 22.97
CA ALA A 308 -16.79 15.14 22.75
C ALA A 308 -16.91 16.62 23.18
N VAL A 309 -16.18 17.03 24.23
CA VAL A 309 -16.16 18.43 24.70
C VAL A 309 -15.29 19.31 23.82
N ALA A 310 -14.13 18.79 23.33
CA ALA A 310 -13.24 19.52 22.43
C ALA A 310 -13.86 19.77 21.04
N GLY A 311 -14.73 18.86 20.55
CA GLY A 311 -15.46 19.03 19.29
C GLY A 311 -16.68 19.94 19.37
N ARG A 312 -17.04 20.48 20.54
CA ARG A 312 -18.21 21.34 20.77
C ARG A 312 -17.89 22.81 21.03
N LEU A 313 -16.65 23.23 20.96
CA LEU A 313 -16.33 24.65 21.03
C LEU A 313 -16.57 25.30 19.68
N PRO A 314 -17.56 26.23 19.57
CA PRO A 314 -17.77 26.99 18.35
C PRO A 314 -16.53 27.86 18.13
N GLY A 315 -16.04 27.86 16.89
CA GLY A 315 -14.92 28.71 16.48
C GLY A 315 -15.17 30.18 16.83
N ARG A 316 -14.16 30.78 17.43
CA ARG A 316 -13.98 32.24 17.46
C ARG A 316 -13.11 32.68 16.30
#